data_5fb9088d5735d687c68c6a2de9edfe48
#
_entry.id   5fb9088d5735d687c68c6a2de9edfe48
#
_cell.length_a   1.000
_cell.length_b   1.000
_cell.length_c   1.000
_cell.angle_alpha   90.00
_cell.angle_beta   90.00
_cell.angle_gamma   90.00
#
_symmetry.space_group_name_H-M   'P 1'
#
loop_
_entity.id
_entity.type
_entity.pdbx_description
1 polymer ?
#
loop_
_entity_poly.entity_id
_entity_poly.type
_entity_poly.pdbx_seq_one_letter_code
_entity_poly.pdbx_strand_id
1 'polypeptide(L)'
;MTAKARKTEWQSKKVWRNNLKIDVDVLVIGGGFKAVVAAWGYARQGLSVALTEAAPKIGGFMSPIRWDEYWIDKGPQFFDNFEPTDVALMEEMLGQGVMEDIGFQYASYFGGQLNDDFAIPDWQALGEEFAKDALLKLVDLRLQANQHAEEANTFDDVLAWDGGPALHELLQRFSEKFLGQDSRELSPNARKLVTFLGRKKLLDQDLSLDLKKSQFMDDILAARKAFIGEARANLYPRNSSLETVRVAMERALETVGVQVFTNTELTKFDHERRSASNSALEINFGMIFFGIDIREAEKVLTGDNKIAERTHILPEIFHCFVVRKQEVSDAYYVVNYEPNHKSSRITHFCNYMKGGADPDLGVVCVEEPVELDGDRWSNPEAGLDAIFSEARETGAITAESYFKAKSFRVPATYKVPLKGIEEAVEGFRATMAERFGTHLVIPDAFGLTRKAAINELRALSILT
;
A
#
# COMPACT_ATOMS: atom_id res chain seq x y z
N MET A 1 20.69 6.50 -42.32
CA MET A 1 19.41 7.22 -42.18
C MET A 1 19.10 7.30 -40.70
N THR A 2 19.35 8.45 -40.13
CA THR A 2 19.27 8.70 -38.66
C THR A 2 17.83 9.11 -38.33
N ALA A 3 17.15 8.30 -37.50
CA ALA A 3 15.85 8.63 -36.96
C ALA A 3 16.03 9.69 -35.87
N LYS A 4 15.60 10.91 -36.13
CA LYS A 4 15.48 11.99 -35.15
C LYS A 4 14.39 11.62 -34.15
N ALA A 5 14.77 11.31 -32.91
CA ALA A 5 13.85 11.26 -31.79
C ALA A 5 13.17 12.63 -31.60
N ARG A 6 11.87 12.70 -31.86
CA ARG A 6 11.06 13.87 -31.49
C ARG A 6 10.90 13.85 -29.97
N LYS A 7 11.57 14.78 -29.29
CA LYS A 7 11.27 15.14 -27.91
C LYS A 7 9.85 15.76 -27.89
N THR A 8 8.88 15.02 -27.40
CA THR A 8 7.60 15.58 -26.97
C THR A 8 7.82 16.30 -25.65
N GLU A 9 8.15 17.59 -25.70
CA GLU A 9 8.03 18.49 -24.57
C GLU A 9 6.54 18.64 -24.27
N TRP A 10 6.09 18.09 -23.14
CA TRP A 10 4.81 18.44 -22.56
C TRP A 10 4.79 19.95 -22.35
N GLN A 11 3.87 20.63 -23.00
CA GLN A 11 3.76 22.07 -22.93
C GLN A 11 3.30 22.52 -21.53
N SER A 12 4.22 22.58 -20.60
CA SER A 12 4.08 23.42 -19.42
C SER A 12 4.41 24.86 -19.86
N LYS A 13 3.41 25.63 -20.23
CA LYS A 13 3.34 27.10 -20.18
C LYS A 13 2.34 27.63 -21.20
N LYS A 14 1.10 27.78 -20.77
CA LYS A 14 0.33 28.96 -21.13
C LYS A 14 -0.28 29.48 -19.83
N VAL A 15 0.10 30.68 -19.43
CA VAL A 15 -0.63 31.46 -18.43
C VAL A 15 -2.00 31.74 -19.05
N TRP A 16 -2.98 30.90 -18.68
CA TRP A 16 -4.35 31.06 -19.13
C TRP A 16 -4.95 32.29 -18.42
N ARG A 17 -5.13 33.39 -19.12
CA ARG A 17 -5.82 34.61 -18.63
C ARG A 17 -7.34 34.50 -18.68
N ASN A 18 -7.90 33.40 -19.23
CA ASN A 18 -9.34 33.10 -19.24
C ASN A 18 -9.54 31.73 -18.64
N ASN A 19 -10.52 31.54 -17.76
CA ASN A 19 -10.90 30.26 -17.22
C ASN A 19 -11.20 29.27 -18.37
N LEU A 20 -10.43 28.22 -18.47
CA LEU A 20 -10.69 27.11 -19.38
C LEU A 20 -11.96 26.42 -18.91
N LYS A 21 -12.93 26.26 -19.80
CA LYS A 21 -14.16 25.51 -19.53
C LYS A 21 -14.23 24.29 -20.43
N ILE A 22 -14.44 23.11 -19.82
CA ILE A 22 -14.59 21.85 -20.56
C ILE A 22 -15.81 21.09 -20.04
N ASP A 23 -16.36 20.25 -20.90
CA ASP A 23 -17.46 19.33 -20.58
C ASP A 23 -16.98 17.90 -20.78
N VAL A 24 -17.25 17.01 -19.81
CA VAL A 24 -16.90 15.59 -19.86
C VAL A 24 -18.02 14.73 -19.29
N ASP A 25 -18.07 13.46 -19.69
CA ASP A 25 -18.99 12.50 -19.06
C ASP A 25 -18.53 12.16 -17.65
N VAL A 26 -17.20 12.00 -17.45
CA VAL A 26 -16.62 11.62 -16.15
C VAL A 26 -15.46 12.54 -15.79
N LEU A 27 -15.54 13.11 -14.59
CA LEU A 27 -14.42 13.79 -13.94
C LEU A 27 -13.80 12.88 -12.88
N VAL A 28 -12.50 12.60 -12.98
CA VAL A 28 -11.74 11.83 -12.00
C VAL A 28 -10.84 12.77 -11.21
N ILE A 29 -10.99 12.76 -9.89
CA ILE A 29 -10.17 13.55 -8.95
C ILE A 29 -9.09 12.69 -8.37
N GLY A 30 -7.83 13.12 -8.54
CA GLY A 30 -6.63 12.43 -8.09
C GLY A 30 -5.95 11.61 -9.20
N GLY A 31 -4.63 11.42 -9.08
CA GLY A 31 -3.80 10.70 -10.04
C GLY A 31 -3.15 9.45 -9.46
N GLY A 32 -3.64 8.92 -8.33
CA GLY A 32 -3.20 7.65 -7.77
C GLY A 32 -3.62 6.44 -8.61
N PHE A 33 -3.08 5.25 -8.33
CA PHE A 33 -3.34 4.02 -9.10
C PHE A 33 -4.83 3.78 -9.37
N LYS A 34 -5.67 3.78 -8.32
CA LYS A 34 -7.12 3.53 -8.44
C LYS A 34 -7.80 4.55 -9.37
N ALA A 35 -7.46 5.83 -9.24
CA ALA A 35 -8.00 6.91 -10.07
C ALA A 35 -7.59 6.76 -11.54
N VAL A 36 -6.33 6.43 -11.80
CA VAL A 36 -5.80 6.23 -13.15
C VAL A 36 -6.46 5.04 -13.83
N VAL A 37 -6.60 3.91 -13.11
CA VAL A 37 -7.29 2.72 -13.63
C VAL A 37 -8.77 2.99 -13.88
N ALA A 38 -9.43 3.75 -13.00
CA ALA A 38 -10.82 4.16 -13.19
C ALA A 38 -10.99 5.07 -14.43
N ALA A 39 -10.13 6.08 -14.59
CA ALA A 39 -10.16 6.97 -15.76
C ALA A 39 -9.95 6.21 -17.07
N TRP A 40 -9.01 5.28 -17.08
CA TRP A 40 -8.76 4.39 -18.21
C TRP A 40 -9.97 3.49 -18.52
N GLY A 41 -10.57 2.87 -17.48
CA GLY A 41 -11.75 2.03 -17.61
C GLY A 41 -12.96 2.76 -18.18
N TYR A 42 -13.28 3.95 -17.67
CA TYR A 42 -14.36 4.78 -18.20
C TYR A 42 -14.13 5.20 -19.66
N ALA A 43 -12.91 5.63 -20.00
CA ALA A 43 -12.60 6.02 -21.37
C ALA A 43 -12.72 4.84 -22.36
N ARG A 44 -12.38 3.61 -21.93
CA ARG A 44 -12.60 2.39 -22.73
C ARG A 44 -14.07 2.06 -22.97
N GLN A 45 -14.95 2.51 -22.09
CA GLN A 45 -16.41 2.43 -22.30
C GLN A 45 -16.94 3.49 -23.28
N GLY A 46 -16.04 4.31 -23.85
CA GLY A 46 -16.40 5.37 -24.81
C GLY A 46 -16.83 6.68 -24.18
N LEU A 47 -16.64 6.84 -22.88
CA LEU A 47 -16.94 8.08 -22.17
C LEU A 47 -15.82 9.10 -22.32
N SER A 48 -16.15 10.38 -22.43
CA SER A 48 -15.20 11.48 -22.34
C SER A 48 -14.76 11.67 -20.90
N VAL A 49 -13.43 11.65 -20.64
CA VAL A 49 -12.88 11.64 -19.26
C VAL A 49 -11.85 12.76 -19.10
N ALA A 50 -11.97 13.51 -17.99
CA ALA A 50 -10.93 14.38 -17.47
C ALA A 50 -10.41 13.84 -16.13
N LEU A 51 -9.08 13.86 -15.95
CA LEU A 51 -8.42 13.52 -14.69
C LEU A 51 -7.63 14.72 -14.18
N THR A 52 -7.84 15.11 -12.92
CA THR A 52 -7.08 16.19 -12.27
C THR A 52 -6.20 15.64 -11.15
N GLU A 53 -4.97 16.12 -11.08
CA GLU A 53 -3.97 15.74 -10.05
C GLU A 53 -3.30 17.02 -9.53
N ALA A 54 -3.27 17.19 -8.21
CA ALA A 54 -2.65 18.34 -7.56
C ALA A 54 -1.11 18.34 -7.71
N ALA A 55 -0.50 17.15 -7.71
CA ALA A 55 0.94 17.00 -7.91
C ALA A 55 1.34 17.23 -9.39
N PRO A 56 2.65 17.49 -9.65
CA PRO A 56 3.15 17.68 -11.02
C PRO A 56 3.13 16.40 -11.88
N LYS A 57 2.89 15.23 -11.29
CA LYS A 57 2.84 13.94 -11.98
C LYS A 57 1.75 13.07 -11.36
N ILE A 58 1.13 12.20 -12.18
CA ILE A 58 0.29 11.12 -11.68
C ILE A 58 1.16 10.02 -11.04
N GLY A 59 0.52 9.09 -10.33
CA GLY A 59 1.15 7.93 -9.72
C GLY A 59 0.94 7.84 -8.19
N GLY A 60 0.77 8.96 -7.52
CA GLY A 60 0.56 8.98 -6.07
C GLY A 60 1.70 8.26 -5.32
N PHE A 61 1.35 7.23 -4.54
CA PHE A 61 2.32 6.41 -3.82
C PHE A 61 3.27 5.61 -4.73
N MET A 62 2.88 5.36 -5.99
CA MET A 62 3.72 4.69 -6.99
C MET A 62 4.77 5.62 -7.65
N SER A 63 4.87 6.87 -7.20
CA SER A 63 5.92 7.77 -7.66
C SER A 63 7.16 7.59 -6.78
N PRO A 64 8.24 6.97 -7.28
CA PRO A 64 9.43 6.72 -6.49
C PRO A 64 10.22 8.02 -6.22
N ILE A 65 11.07 7.97 -5.20
CA ILE A 65 12.01 9.04 -4.87
C ILE A 65 13.27 8.83 -5.69
N ARG A 66 13.80 9.90 -6.29
CA ARG A 66 15.10 9.85 -6.94
C ARG A 66 16.20 10.24 -5.93
N TRP A 67 17.19 9.37 -5.76
CA TRP A 67 18.39 9.60 -4.97
C TRP A 67 19.64 9.32 -5.82
N ASP A 68 20.22 10.35 -6.36
CA ASP A 68 21.33 10.30 -7.31
C ASP A 68 21.03 9.31 -8.48
N GLU A 69 21.79 8.22 -8.60
CA GLU A 69 21.59 7.15 -9.58
C GLU A 69 20.50 6.13 -9.19
N TYR A 70 20.04 6.13 -7.92
CA TYR A 70 19.09 5.16 -7.41
C TYR A 70 17.65 5.65 -7.47
N TRP A 71 16.74 4.71 -7.61
CA TRP A 71 15.32 4.90 -7.36
C TRP A 71 14.94 4.24 -6.02
N ILE A 72 14.14 4.92 -5.24
CA ILE A 72 13.64 4.46 -3.95
C ILE A 72 12.11 4.44 -4.04
N ASP A 73 11.53 3.26 -4.08
CA ASP A 73 10.08 3.13 -3.94
C ASP A 73 9.66 3.43 -2.49
N LYS A 74 8.41 3.83 -2.30
CA LYS A 74 7.87 4.07 -0.96
C LYS A 74 7.44 2.75 -0.33
N GLY A 75 8.41 1.96 0.12
CA GLY A 75 8.27 0.59 0.58
C GLY A 75 8.17 -0.44 -0.55
N PRO A 76 7.95 -1.73 -0.25
CA PRO A 76 7.78 -2.79 -1.24
C PRO A 76 6.41 -2.64 -1.93
N GLN A 77 6.42 -2.04 -3.10
CA GLN A 77 5.22 -1.67 -3.85
C GLN A 77 4.90 -2.70 -4.95
N PHE A 78 4.69 -3.95 -4.57
CA PHE A 78 4.36 -5.04 -5.51
C PHE A 78 2.91 -5.02 -5.97
N PHE A 79 2.65 -5.64 -7.12
CA PHE A 79 1.31 -6.02 -7.57
C PHE A 79 1.11 -7.50 -7.23
N ASP A 80 0.89 -7.74 -5.95
CA ASP A 80 0.86 -9.06 -5.35
C ASP A 80 -0.52 -9.73 -5.41
N ASN A 81 -0.53 -11.07 -5.36
CA ASN A 81 -1.73 -11.91 -5.41
C ASN A 81 -2.61 -11.68 -6.66
N PHE A 82 -2.00 -11.31 -7.80
CA PHE A 82 -2.71 -11.12 -9.05
C PHE A 82 -3.08 -12.46 -9.68
N GLU A 83 -4.35 -12.57 -10.08
CA GLU A 83 -4.87 -13.69 -10.87
C GLU A 83 -4.54 -13.48 -12.36
N PRO A 84 -4.62 -14.51 -13.20
CA PRO A 84 -4.34 -14.37 -14.64
C PRO A 84 -5.15 -13.26 -15.32
N THR A 85 -6.39 -13.03 -14.88
CA THR A 85 -7.23 -11.94 -15.38
C THR A 85 -6.74 -10.54 -14.97
N ASP A 86 -6.08 -10.43 -13.81
CA ASP A 86 -5.49 -9.16 -13.36
C ASP A 86 -4.19 -8.88 -14.12
N VAL A 87 -3.39 -9.94 -14.36
CA VAL A 87 -2.17 -9.86 -15.18
C VAL A 87 -2.53 -9.39 -16.59
N ALA A 88 -3.52 -10.02 -17.21
CA ALA A 88 -3.99 -9.64 -18.56
C ALA A 88 -4.47 -8.17 -18.61
N LEU A 89 -5.21 -7.72 -17.57
CA LEU A 89 -5.62 -6.32 -17.45
C LEU A 89 -4.44 -5.36 -17.38
N MET A 90 -3.41 -5.71 -16.60
CA MET A 90 -2.19 -4.87 -16.51
C MET A 90 -1.41 -4.86 -17.82
N GLU A 91 -1.28 -6.00 -18.51
CA GLU A 91 -0.63 -6.05 -19.83
C GLU A 91 -1.39 -5.24 -20.88
N GLU A 92 -2.72 -5.28 -20.85
CA GLU A 92 -3.54 -4.47 -21.74
C GLU A 92 -3.36 -2.97 -21.47
N MET A 93 -3.35 -2.57 -20.20
CA MET A 93 -3.24 -1.16 -19.81
C MET A 93 -1.82 -0.63 -19.97
N LEU A 94 -0.82 -1.35 -19.46
CA LEU A 94 0.57 -0.85 -19.36
C LEU A 94 1.42 -1.23 -20.56
N GLY A 95 1.02 -2.25 -21.33
CA GLY A 95 1.76 -2.86 -22.41
C GLY A 95 2.47 -4.15 -21.99
N GLN A 96 2.55 -5.09 -22.94
CA GLN A 96 3.25 -6.36 -22.72
C GLN A 96 4.72 -6.15 -22.36
N GLY A 97 5.20 -6.90 -21.36
CA GLY A 97 6.59 -6.89 -20.94
C GLY A 97 7.02 -5.68 -20.10
N VAL A 98 6.11 -4.78 -19.73
CA VAL A 98 6.37 -3.70 -18.77
C VAL A 98 6.56 -4.30 -17.37
N MET A 99 5.74 -5.28 -17.00
CA MET A 99 5.81 -6.01 -15.75
C MET A 99 6.36 -7.42 -15.96
N GLU A 100 6.96 -7.99 -14.92
CA GLU A 100 7.32 -9.40 -14.85
C GLU A 100 6.89 -9.99 -13.51
N ASP A 101 6.61 -11.29 -13.48
CA ASP A 101 6.39 -12.02 -12.25
C ASP A 101 7.73 -12.29 -11.59
N ILE A 102 7.92 -11.73 -10.40
CA ILE A 102 9.15 -11.88 -9.61
C ILE A 102 9.03 -12.99 -8.55
N GLY A 103 7.85 -13.60 -8.39
CA GLY A 103 7.57 -14.58 -7.34
C GLY A 103 7.47 -13.94 -5.96
N PHE A 104 7.48 -14.80 -4.93
CA PHE A 104 7.30 -14.39 -3.53
C PHE A 104 8.54 -14.79 -2.72
N GLN A 105 9.31 -13.81 -2.26
CA GLN A 105 10.48 -14.01 -1.39
C GLN A 105 10.42 -13.02 -0.23
N TYR A 106 9.60 -13.35 0.75
CA TYR A 106 9.34 -12.53 1.92
C TYR A 106 9.85 -13.22 3.16
N ALA A 107 10.43 -12.46 4.07
CA ALA A 107 10.96 -12.94 5.33
C ALA A 107 10.40 -12.17 6.51
N SER A 108 10.60 -12.71 7.71
CA SER A 108 10.30 -12.05 8.97
C SER A 108 11.39 -12.31 10.00
N TYR A 109 11.56 -11.38 10.93
CA TYR A 109 12.47 -11.55 12.07
C TYR A 109 11.69 -11.42 13.36
N PHE A 110 11.80 -12.42 14.24
CA PHE A 110 11.14 -12.45 15.53
C PHE A 110 11.83 -13.42 16.49
N GLY A 111 11.91 -13.04 17.79
CA GLY A 111 12.52 -13.89 18.82
C GLY A 111 13.97 -14.24 18.54
N GLY A 112 14.74 -13.32 17.93
CA GLY A 112 16.13 -13.53 17.57
C GLY A 112 16.36 -14.43 16.35
N GLN A 113 15.31 -14.76 15.58
CA GLN A 113 15.41 -15.69 14.44
C GLN A 113 14.88 -15.06 13.16
N LEU A 114 15.64 -15.17 12.07
CA LEU A 114 15.21 -14.86 10.71
C LEU A 114 14.46 -16.05 10.14
N ASN A 115 13.21 -15.84 9.75
CA ASN A 115 12.39 -16.79 9.03
C ASN A 115 12.27 -16.34 7.56
N ASP A 116 12.83 -17.08 6.64
CA ASP A 116 12.88 -16.79 5.20
C ASP A 116 11.69 -17.34 4.41
N ASP A 117 10.73 -17.98 5.09
CA ASP A 117 9.54 -18.55 4.46
C ASP A 117 8.37 -17.57 4.29
N PHE A 118 8.19 -16.64 5.25
CA PHE A 118 7.01 -15.78 5.35
C PHE A 118 7.30 -14.39 5.90
N ALA A 119 6.46 -13.43 5.52
CA ALA A 119 6.40 -12.11 6.15
C ALA A 119 5.62 -12.08 7.48
N ILE A 120 5.16 -13.22 8.00
CA ILE A 120 4.46 -13.34 9.28
C ILE A 120 5.39 -13.86 10.38
N PRO A 121 5.11 -13.58 11.66
CA PRO A 121 5.95 -14.06 12.76
C PRO A 121 6.04 -15.60 12.79
N ASP A 122 7.23 -16.13 13.03
CA ASP A 122 7.40 -17.53 13.38
C ASP A 122 7.28 -17.70 14.89
N TRP A 123 6.16 -18.20 15.34
CA TRP A 123 5.88 -18.36 16.76
C TRP A 123 6.69 -19.48 17.42
N GLN A 124 7.31 -20.35 16.63
CA GLN A 124 8.21 -21.38 17.15
C GLN A 124 9.51 -20.76 17.73
N ALA A 125 9.85 -19.55 17.34
CA ALA A 125 10.97 -18.79 17.93
C ALA A 125 10.84 -18.58 19.44
N LEU A 126 9.61 -18.66 19.99
CA LEU A 126 9.34 -18.60 21.44
C LEU A 126 9.42 -19.97 22.13
N GLY A 127 9.76 -21.02 21.41
CA GLY A 127 9.87 -22.39 21.89
C GLY A 127 8.69 -23.29 21.48
N GLU A 128 8.98 -24.55 21.28
CA GLU A 128 8.04 -25.55 20.78
C GLU A 128 6.82 -25.71 21.71
N GLU A 129 7.03 -25.73 23.04
CA GLU A 129 5.95 -25.87 24.02
C GLU A 129 5.02 -24.65 24.00
N PHE A 130 5.56 -23.44 23.82
CA PHE A 130 4.76 -22.23 23.67
C PHE A 130 3.89 -22.30 22.39
N ALA A 131 4.47 -22.68 21.27
CA ALA A 131 3.78 -22.77 19.99
C ALA A 131 2.65 -23.81 20.02
N LYS A 132 2.87 -24.96 20.68
CA LYS A 132 1.83 -26.00 20.91
C LYS A 132 0.71 -25.48 21.81
N ASP A 133 1.02 -24.85 22.93
CA ASP A 133 0.02 -24.29 23.84
C ASP A 133 -0.81 -23.21 23.14
N ALA A 134 -0.18 -22.35 22.36
CA ALA A 134 -0.85 -21.33 21.57
C ALA A 134 -1.81 -21.95 20.54
N LEU A 135 -1.39 -23.02 19.85
CA LEU A 135 -2.24 -23.74 18.91
C LEU A 135 -3.47 -24.35 19.60
N LEU A 136 -3.26 -25.04 20.73
CA LEU A 136 -4.35 -25.68 21.47
C LEU A 136 -5.37 -24.66 21.95
N LYS A 137 -4.92 -23.54 22.52
CA LYS A 137 -5.79 -22.45 22.98
C LYS A 137 -6.54 -21.79 21.84
N LEU A 138 -5.90 -21.62 20.68
CA LEU A 138 -6.53 -21.05 19.50
C LEU A 138 -7.58 -21.99 18.90
N VAL A 139 -7.30 -23.29 18.85
CA VAL A 139 -8.25 -24.32 18.43
C VAL A 139 -9.46 -24.34 19.37
N ASP A 140 -9.24 -24.33 20.68
CA ASP A 140 -10.32 -24.31 21.67
C ASP A 140 -11.21 -23.06 21.52
N LEU A 141 -10.59 -21.87 21.39
CA LEU A 141 -11.31 -20.64 21.14
C LEU A 141 -12.19 -20.74 19.87
N ARG A 142 -11.63 -21.25 18.76
CA ARG A 142 -12.37 -21.37 17.49
C ARG A 142 -13.50 -22.40 17.53
N LEU A 143 -13.37 -23.47 18.31
CA LEU A 143 -14.41 -24.48 18.50
C LEU A 143 -15.56 -23.96 19.38
N GLN A 144 -15.27 -23.10 20.36
CA GLN A 144 -16.28 -22.51 21.25
C GLN A 144 -17.04 -21.37 20.59
N ALA A 145 -16.44 -20.71 19.64
CA ALA A 145 -16.96 -19.47 19.05
C ALA A 145 -17.82 -19.74 17.82
N ASN A 146 -19.05 -20.18 18.03
CA ASN A 146 -20.03 -20.31 16.94
C ASN A 146 -20.53 -18.96 16.35
N GLN A 147 -20.16 -17.78 16.91
CA GLN A 147 -20.81 -16.51 16.55
C GLN A 147 -20.03 -15.20 16.75
N HIS A 148 -18.78 -15.15 17.23
CA HIS A 148 -18.23 -13.88 17.75
C HIS A 148 -17.29 -13.06 16.84
N ALA A 149 -16.97 -13.51 15.64
CA ALA A 149 -16.06 -12.75 14.76
C ALA A 149 -16.70 -11.49 14.13
N GLU A 150 -18.01 -11.35 14.17
CA GLU A 150 -18.75 -10.24 13.54
C GLU A 150 -19.00 -9.04 14.46
N GLU A 151 -18.68 -9.13 15.76
CA GLU A 151 -18.99 -8.10 16.76
C GLU A 151 -17.75 -7.34 17.29
N ALA A 152 -16.63 -7.35 16.58
CA ALA A 152 -15.46 -6.60 17.01
C ALA A 152 -15.74 -5.08 16.97
N ASN A 153 -15.63 -4.41 18.12
CA ASN A 153 -15.81 -2.97 18.25
C ASN A 153 -14.47 -2.20 18.17
N THR A 154 -13.37 -2.90 18.45
CA THR A 154 -12.02 -2.37 18.42
C THR A 154 -11.07 -3.31 17.69
N PHE A 155 -9.90 -2.82 17.33
CA PHE A 155 -8.85 -3.68 16.79
C PHE A 155 -8.34 -4.68 17.84
N ASP A 156 -8.43 -4.33 19.12
CA ASP A 156 -8.08 -5.23 20.22
C ASP A 156 -8.97 -6.48 20.27
N ASP A 157 -10.27 -6.34 19.98
CA ASP A 157 -11.18 -7.49 19.85
C ASP A 157 -10.75 -8.39 18.69
N VAL A 158 -10.29 -7.79 17.57
CA VAL A 158 -9.75 -8.54 16.44
C VAL A 158 -8.49 -9.29 16.83
N LEU A 159 -7.56 -8.65 17.58
CA LEU A 159 -6.32 -9.30 18.05
C LEU A 159 -6.60 -10.44 19.01
N ALA A 160 -7.54 -10.26 19.94
CA ALA A 160 -7.95 -11.29 20.89
C ALA A 160 -8.54 -12.52 20.18
N TRP A 161 -9.40 -12.29 19.18
CA TRP A 161 -9.97 -13.35 18.36
C TRP A 161 -8.93 -14.04 17.50
N ASP A 162 -8.07 -13.27 16.84
CA ASP A 162 -7.10 -13.79 15.86
C ASP A 162 -5.93 -14.54 16.53
N GLY A 163 -5.45 -14.06 17.66
CA GLY A 163 -4.32 -14.61 18.40
C GLY A 163 -4.70 -15.59 19.51
N GLY A 164 -5.93 -15.52 19.97
CA GLY A 164 -6.35 -16.23 21.18
C GLY A 164 -5.57 -15.78 22.44
N PRO A 165 -5.85 -16.40 23.59
CA PRO A 165 -5.28 -15.95 24.87
C PRO A 165 -3.75 -15.99 24.94
N ALA A 166 -3.10 -16.85 24.14
CA ALA A 166 -1.66 -17.01 24.20
C ALA A 166 -0.88 -15.92 23.43
N LEU A 167 -1.43 -15.43 22.34
CA LEU A 167 -0.74 -14.50 21.45
C LEU A 167 -1.23 -13.04 21.59
N HIS A 168 -2.35 -12.80 22.25
CA HIS A 168 -3.01 -11.50 22.30
C HIS A 168 -2.07 -10.36 22.75
N GLU A 169 -1.38 -10.51 23.88
CA GLU A 169 -0.45 -9.47 24.38
C GLU A 169 0.68 -9.17 23.38
N LEU A 170 1.23 -10.19 22.72
CA LEU A 170 2.27 -10.00 21.71
C LEU A 170 1.73 -9.28 20.48
N LEU A 171 0.51 -9.60 20.05
CA LEU A 171 -0.15 -8.93 18.94
C LEU A 171 -0.48 -7.46 19.28
N GLN A 172 -0.82 -7.14 20.54
CA GLN A 172 -0.96 -5.75 20.99
C GLN A 172 0.35 -4.98 20.84
N ARG A 173 1.48 -5.55 21.28
CA ARG A 173 2.82 -4.94 21.13
C ARG A 173 3.20 -4.75 19.67
N PHE A 174 2.83 -5.69 18.78
CA PHE A 174 3.00 -5.50 17.34
C PHE A 174 2.12 -4.38 16.81
N SER A 175 0.86 -4.28 17.25
CA SER A 175 -0.02 -3.18 16.89
C SER A 175 0.60 -1.83 17.26
N GLU A 176 1.06 -1.65 18.47
CA GLU A 176 1.73 -0.42 18.90
C GLU A 176 2.96 -0.10 18.04
N LYS A 177 3.81 -1.11 17.76
CA LYS A 177 5.00 -0.94 16.93
C LYS A 177 4.69 -0.51 15.49
N PHE A 178 3.73 -1.18 14.85
CA PHE A 178 3.42 -0.99 13.42
C PHE A 178 2.42 0.12 13.14
N LEU A 179 1.56 0.46 14.10
CA LEU A 179 0.48 1.42 13.92
C LEU A 179 0.59 2.65 14.84
N GLY A 180 1.55 2.65 15.79
CA GLY A 180 1.82 3.79 16.66
C GLY A 180 0.71 4.10 17.64
N GLN A 181 -0.23 3.16 17.89
CA GLN A 181 -1.41 3.38 18.72
C GLN A 181 -1.79 2.10 19.49
N ASP A 182 -2.42 2.30 20.65
CA ASP A 182 -3.05 1.23 21.41
C ASP A 182 -4.19 0.58 20.59
N SER A 183 -4.20 -0.74 20.50
CA SER A 183 -5.20 -1.49 19.72
C SER A 183 -6.66 -1.21 20.17
N ARG A 184 -6.87 -0.83 21.43
CA ARG A 184 -8.18 -0.48 22.00
C ARG A 184 -8.76 0.84 21.47
N GLU A 185 -7.89 1.72 20.97
CA GLU A 185 -8.27 2.99 20.35
C GLU A 185 -8.47 2.89 18.83
N LEU A 186 -8.11 1.74 18.25
CA LEU A 186 -8.19 1.51 16.81
C LEU A 186 -9.52 0.87 16.39
N SER A 187 -9.99 1.24 15.21
CA SER A 187 -11.08 0.56 14.51
C SER A 187 -10.69 -0.86 14.14
N PRO A 188 -11.63 -1.82 14.09
CA PRO A 188 -11.41 -3.16 13.54
C PRO A 188 -10.80 -3.14 12.11
N ASN A 189 -11.05 -2.09 11.33
CA ASN A 189 -10.48 -1.92 9.99
C ASN A 189 -8.96 -1.71 9.97
N ALA A 190 -8.31 -1.43 11.12
CA ALA A 190 -6.85 -1.41 11.23
C ALA A 190 -6.21 -2.75 10.85
N ARG A 191 -6.97 -3.87 10.92
CA ARG A 191 -6.55 -5.20 10.44
C ARG A 191 -6.06 -5.20 8.98
N LYS A 192 -6.55 -4.29 8.16
CA LYS A 192 -6.16 -4.19 6.74
C LYS A 192 -4.77 -3.59 6.54
N LEU A 193 -4.18 -2.99 7.58
CA LEU A 193 -2.87 -2.33 7.53
C LEU A 193 -1.71 -3.25 7.91
N VAL A 194 -1.99 -4.40 8.53
CA VAL A 194 -0.98 -5.27 9.12
C VAL A 194 -0.95 -6.65 8.48
N THR A 195 0.20 -7.30 8.53
CA THR A 195 0.43 -8.61 7.89
C THR A 195 0.43 -9.77 8.89
N PHE A 196 0.50 -9.52 10.19
CA PHE A 196 0.65 -10.54 11.23
C PHE A 196 -0.67 -11.21 11.65
N LEU A 197 -1.80 -10.78 11.10
CA LEU A 197 -3.11 -11.40 11.33
C LEU A 197 -3.38 -12.54 10.36
N GLY A 198 -4.33 -13.40 10.72
CA GLY A 198 -4.75 -14.55 9.92
C GLY A 198 -4.00 -15.80 10.35
N ARG A 199 -3.56 -16.59 9.37
CA ARG A 199 -2.90 -17.87 9.62
C ARG A 199 -1.59 -17.71 10.40
N LYS A 200 -1.31 -18.65 11.32
CA LYS A 200 -0.16 -18.63 12.23
C LYS A 200 0.87 -19.70 11.89
N LYS A 201 2.17 -19.36 11.89
CA LYS A 201 3.25 -20.31 11.79
C LYS A 201 3.59 -20.83 13.20
N LEU A 202 2.91 -21.91 13.61
CA LEU A 202 3.00 -22.52 14.94
C LEU A 202 3.68 -23.88 14.93
N LEU A 203 3.75 -24.53 13.77
CA LEU A 203 4.29 -25.88 13.59
C LEU A 203 5.27 -25.89 12.41
N ASP A 204 6.06 -26.97 12.33
CA ASP A 204 6.89 -27.22 11.15
C ASP A 204 6.06 -27.34 9.87
N GLN A 205 6.73 -27.20 8.74
CA GLN A 205 6.11 -27.12 7.42
C GLN A 205 5.30 -28.38 7.08
N ASP A 206 5.87 -29.57 7.32
CA ASP A 206 5.26 -30.84 6.88
C ASP A 206 4.03 -31.16 7.71
N LEU A 207 4.11 -31.01 9.03
CA LEU A 207 2.99 -31.19 9.94
C LEU A 207 1.87 -30.17 9.66
N SER A 208 2.24 -28.91 9.42
CA SER A 208 1.29 -27.87 9.02
C SER A 208 0.54 -28.24 7.74
N LEU A 209 1.25 -28.71 6.70
CA LEU A 209 0.63 -29.15 5.45
C LEU A 209 -0.33 -30.32 5.62
N ASP A 210 0.02 -31.29 6.48
CA ASP A 210 -0.84 -32.42 6.76
C ASP A 210 -2.15 -32.01 7.49
N LEU A 211 -2.05 -31.17 8.50
CA LEU A 211 -3.19 -30.69 9.26
C LEU A 211 -4.10 -29.78 8.42
N LYS A 212 -3.54 -28.98 7.51
CA LYS A 212 -4.25 -28.09 6.60
C LYS A 212 -5.12 -28.79 5.54
N LYS A 213 -5.09 -30.12 5.49
CA LYS A 213 -6.09 -30.91 4.72
C LYS A 213 -7.50 -30.77 5.29
N SER A 214 -7.63 -30.41 6.57
CA SER A 214 -8.88 -29.96 7.17
C SER A 214 -9.07 -28.46 6.95
N GLN A 215 -10.26 -28.05 6.47
CA GLN A 215 -10.59 -26.62 6.30
C GLN A 215 -10.42 -25.83 7.61
N PHE A 216 -10.86 -26.40 8.72
CA PHE A 216 -10.70 -25.80 10.04
C PHE A 216 -9.24 -25.46 10.37
N MET A 217 -8.33 -26.40 10.13
CA MET A 217 -6.90 -26.17 10.37
C MET A 217 -6.25 -25.30 9.28
N ASP A 218 -6.78 -25.32 8.05
CA ASP A 218 -6.31 -24.43 6.98
C ASP A 218 -6.56 -22.96 7.33
N ASP A 219 -7.63 -22.66 8.05
CA ASP A 219 -7.94 -21.29 8.50
C ASP A 219 -7.04 -20.81 9.66
N ILE A 220 -6.43 -21.74 10.40
CA ILE A 220 -5.57 -21.44 11.57
C ILE A 220 -4.09 -21.43 11.19
N LEU A 221 -3.60 -22.44 10.47
CA LEU A 221 -2.18 -22.68 10.25
C LEU A 221 -1.66 -22.02 8.98
N ALA A 222 -0.49 -21.41 9.08
CA ALA A 222 0.32 -21.03 7.95
C ALA A 222 1.26 -22.17 7.55
N ALA A 223 1.33 -22.45 6.26
CA ALA A 223 2.35 -23.31 5.67
C ALA A 223 2.64 -22.80 4.26
N ARG A 224 3.89 -22.88 3.83
CA ARG A 224 4.27 -22.52 2.46
C ARG A 224 3.59 -23.53 1.52
N LYS A 225 2.49 -23.15 0.90
CA LYS A 225 1.92 -23.91 -0.21
C LYS A 225 2.77 -23.61 -1.45
N ALA A 226 3.27 -24.67 -2.10
CA ALA A 226 3.32 -24.63 -3.54
C ALA A 226 1.87 -24.40 -3.97
N PHE A 227 1.58 -23.27 -4.63
CA PHE A 227 0.21 -22.92 -5.04
C PHE A 227 -0.36 -24.05 -5.90
N ILE A 228 -1.19 -24.90 -5.28
CA ILE A 228 -1.96 -25.93 -5.97
C ILE A 228 -3.23 -25.23 -6.38
N GLY A 229 -3.35 -24.87 -7.66
CA GLY A 229 -4.49 -24.14 -8.18
C GLY A 229 -4.07 -23.04 -9.14
N GLU A 230 -4.91 -22.02 -9.30
CA GLU A 230 -4.60 -20.88 -10.15
C GLU A 230 -3.33 -20.18 -9.68
N ALA A 231 -2.37 -20.06 -10.59
CA ALA A 231 -1.11 -19.37 -10.31
C ALA A 231 -1.40 -17.91 -9.91
N ARG A 232 -0.88 -17.52 -8.75
CA ARG A 232 -0.90 -16.12 -8.31
C ARG A 232 0.42 -15.47 -8.66
N ALA A 233 0.36 -14.32 -9.33
CA ALA A 233 1.53 -13.57 -9.70
C ALA A 233 1.87 -12.49 -8.66
N ASN A 234 3.15 -12.21 -8.54
CA ASN A 234 3.68 -11.06 -7.84
C ASN A 234 4.45 -10.20 -8.85
N LEU A 235 3.79 -9.16 -9.41
CA LEU A 235 4.35 -8.42 -10.51
C LEU A 235 5.13 -7.20 -10.03
N TYR A 236 6.24 -6.96 -10.72
CA TYR A 236 7.05 -5.75 -10.58
C TYR A 236 7.61 -5.30 -11.94
N PRO A 237 7.98 -4.02 -12.14
CA PRO A 237 8.56 -3.54 -13.40
C PRO A 237 9.83 -4.29 -13.79
N ARG A 238 9.88 -4.81 -15.02
CA ARG A 238 10.94 -5.72 -15.50
C ARG A 238 12.38 -5.19 -15.35
N ASN A 239 12.61 -3.91 -15.59
CA ASN A 239 13.96 -3.39 -15.77
C ASN A 239 14.25 -2.12 -14.94
N SER A 240 13.38 -1.73 -14.01
CA SER A 240 13.53 -0.46 -13.29
C SER A 240 12.66 -0.41 -12.04
N SER A 241 12.34 0.80 -11.62
CA SER A 241 11.44 1.14 -10.53
C SER A 241 10.00 1.36 -11.01
N LEU A 242 9.11 1.68 -10.09
CA LEU A 242 7.74 2.09 -10.40
C LEU A 242 7.62 3.32 -11.30
N GLU A 243 8.70 4.08 -11.53
CA GLU A 243 8.69 5.17 -12.54
C GLU A 243 8.32 4.62 -13.93
N THR A 244 8.73 3.39 -14.25
CA THR A 244 8.35 2.71 -15.51
C THR A 244 6.84 2.51 -15.60
N VAL A 245 6.21 2.05 -14.52
CA VAL A 245 4.75 1.88 -14.46
C VAL A 245 4.04 3.23 -14.55
N ARG A 246 4.52 4.24 -13.83
CA ARG A 246 3.96 5.59 -13.86
C ARG A 246 3.95 6.16 -15.29
N VAL A 247 5.05 6.03 -16.02
CA VAL A 247 5.15 6.46 -17.42
C VAL A 247 4.23 5.64 -18.32
N ALA A 248 4.11 4.33 -18.09
CA ALA A 248 3.18 3.48 -18.84
C ALA A 248 1.73 3.87 -18.60
N MET A 249 1.35 4.21 -17.36
CA MET A 249 0.02 4.73 -17.02
C MET A 249 -0.30 6.06 -17.75
N GLU A 250 0.67 6.99 -17.82
CA GLU A 250 0.49 8.23 -18.61
C GLU A 250 0.17 7.94 -20.08
N ARG A 251 0.93 7.02 -20.69
CA ARG A 251 0.71 6.59 -22.07
C ARG A 251 -0.65 5.89 -22.26
N ALA A 252 -1.04 5.06 -21.30
CA ALA A 252 -2.34 4.38 -21.34
C ALA A 252 -3.50 5.39 -21.36
N LEU A 253 -3.45 6.40 -20.49
CA LEU A 253 -4.47 7.47 -20.47
C LEU A 253 -4.47 8.28 -21.77
N GLU A 254 -3.30 8.63 -22.31
CA GLU A 254 -3.19 9.35 -23.59
C GLU A 254 -3.78 8.53 -24.75
N THR A 255 -3.51 7.22 -24.78
CA THR A 255 -3.98 6.31 -25.85
C THR A 255 -5.50 6.21 -25.91
N VAL A 256 -6.17 6.23 -24.76
CA VAL A 256 -7.65 6.19 -24.69
C VAL A 256 -8.30 7.58 -24.66
N GLY A 257 -7.52 8.65 -24.82
CA GLY A 257 -8.01 10.02 -24.97
C GLY A 257 -8.44 10.72 -23.67
N VAL A 258 -7.96 10.26 -22.50
CA VAL A 258 -8.20 10.95 -21.21
C VAL A 258 -7.47 12.28 -21.19
N GLN A 259 -8.18 13.36 -20.83
CA GLN A 259 -7.60 14.69 -20.64
C GLN A 259 -7.00 14.76 -19.22
N VAL A 260 -5.65 14.81 -19.12
CA VAL A 260 -4.95 14.82 -17.82
C VAL A 260 -4.47 16.24 -17.48
N PHE A 261 -4.87 16.73 -16.31
CA PHE A 261 -4.49 18.04 -15.75
C PHE A 261 -3.69 17.84 -14.47
N THR A 262 -2.36 17.90 -14.57
CA THR A 262 -1.46 17.92 -13.40
C THR A 262 -1.26 19.34 -12.88
N ASN A 263 -0.69 19.50 -11.66
CA ASN A 263 -0.62 20.76 -10.94
C ASN A 263 -1.99 21.46 -10.84
N THR A 264 -3.07 20.66 -10.73
CA THR A 264 -4.44 21.14 -10.79
C THR A 264 -5.24 20.58 -9.63
N GLU A 265 -5.45 21.40 -8.63
CA GLU A 265 -6.34 21.15 -7.51
C GLU A 265 -7.66 21.88 -7.76
N LEU A 266 -8.78 21.14 -7.79
CA LEU A 266 -10.11 21.71 -7.85
C LEU A 266 -10.61 21.93 -6.42
N THR A 267 -11.06 23.16 -6.14
CA THR A 267 -11.40 23.60 -4.77
C THR A 267 -12.87 23.96 -4.57
N LYS A 268 -13.63 24.01 -5.64
CA LYS A 268 -15.07 24.33 -5.62
C LYS A 268 -15.84 23.26 -6.36
N PHE A 269 -16.88 22.72 -5.73
CA PHE A 269 -17.74 21.68 -6.29
C PHE A 269 -19.20 22.14 -6.18
N ASP A 270 -19.87 22.25 -7.31
CA ASP A 270 -21.30 22.63 -7.43
C ASP A 270 -22.09 21.39 -7.88
N HIS A 271 -22.82 20.79 -6.95
CA HIS A 271 -23.60 19.60 -7.23
C HIS A 271 -24.83 19.82 -8.09
N GLU A 272 -25.45 21.03 -8.02
CA GLU A 272 -26.60 21.36 -8.83
C GLU A 272 -26.21 21.55 -10.30
N ARG A 273 -25.08 22.24 -10.53
CA ARG A 273 -24.55 22.48 -11.89
C ARG A 273 -23.70 21.34 -12.40
N ARG A 274 -23.35 20.38 -11.52
CA ARG A 274 -22.38 19.33 -11.80
C ARG A 274 -21.08 19.87 -12.37
N SER A 275 -20.50 20.83 -11.68
CA SER A 275 -19.25 21.47 -12.08
C SER A 275 -18.23 21.46 -10.93
N ALA A 276 -16.97 21.40 -11.29
CA ALA A 276 -15.85 21.54 -10.37
C ALA A 276 -14.85 22.55 -10.93
N SER A 277 -14.30 23.41 -10.08
CA SER A 277 -13.46 24.50 -10.57
C SER A 277 -12.37 24.94 -9.59
N ASN A 278 -11.41 25.65 -10.16
CA ASN A 278 -10.47 26.51 -9.46
C ASN A 278 -10.37 27.88 -10.18
N SER A 279 -9.36 28.67 -9.89
CA SER A 279 -9.16 29.97 -10.51
C SER A 279 -8.83 29.92 -12.02
N ALA A 280 -8.45 28.78 -12.57
CA ALA A 280 -7.94 28.63 -13.94
C ALA A 280 -8.77 27.66 -14.80
N LEU A 281 -9.52 26.75 -14.19
CA LEU A 281 -10.21 25.66 -14.88
C LEU A 281 -11.60 25.46 -14.26
N GLU A 282 -12.60 25.27 -15.12
CA GLU A 282 -13.96 24.82 -14.78
C GLU A 282 -14.29 23.57 -15.61
N ILE A 283 -14.69 22.49 -14.96
CA ILE A 283 -15.06 21.22 -15.59
C ILE A 283 -16.52 20.92 -15.25
N ASN A 284 -17.37 20.85 -16.26
CA ASN A 284 -18.71 20.30 -16.13
C ASN A 284 -18.63 18.77 -16.34
N PHE A 285 -19.39 18.00 -15.57
CA PHE A 285 -19.32 16.54 -15.63
C PHE A 285 -20.71 15.89 -15.55
N GLY A 286 -20.86 14.74 -16.18
CA GLY A 286 -22.02 13.87 -15.98
C GLY A 286 -21.92 13.11 -14.64
N MET A 287 -20.73 12.60 -14.32
CA MET A 287 -20.39 11.87 -13.10
C MET A 287 -19.00 12.28 -12.59
N ILE A 288 -18.78 12.17 -11.27
CA ILE A 288 -17.49 12.44 -10.65
C ILE A 288 -17.02 11.23 -9.84
N PHE A 289 -15.75 10.85 -10.01
CA PHE A 289 -15.08 9.79 -9.28
C PHE A 289 -13.98 10.40 -8.39
N PHE A 290 -14.11 10.24 -7.08
CA PHE A 290 -13.13 10.73 -6.11
C PHE A 290 -12.05 9.65 -5.82
N GLY A 291 -10.95 9.67 -6.56
CA GLY A 291 -9.81 8.78 -6.39
C GLY A 291 -8.75 9.27 -5.41
N ILE A 292 -9.07 10.29 -4.59
CA ILE A 292 -8.22 10.80 -3.52
C ILE A 292 -8.61 10.16 -2.17
N ASP A 293 -7.86 10.48 -1.15
CA ASP A 293 -8.16 10.06 0.22
C ASP A 293 -9.54 10.57 0.68
N ILE A 294 -10.30 9.73 1.36
CA ILE A 294 -11.67 10.06 1.77
C ILE A 294 -11.73 11.25 2.73
N ARG A 295 -10.69 11.49 3.53
CA ARG A 295 -10.57 12.65 4.43
C ARG A 295 -10.47 13.95 3.64
N GLU A 296 -9.67 13.93 2.57
CA GLU A 296 -9.54 15.07 1.67
C GLU A 296 -10.84 15.27 0.87
N ALA A 297 -11.52 14.19 0.48
CA ALA A 297 -12.82 14.25 -0.17
C ALA A 297 -13.88 14.87 0.76
N GLU A 298 -13.95 14.46 2.04
CA GLU A 298 -14.83 15.06 3.04
C GLU A 298 -14.57 16.56 3.16
N LYS A 299 -13.33 16.94 3.42
CA LYS A 299 -12.92 18.33 3.60
C LYS A 299 -13.28 19.21 2.41
N VAL A 300 -13.02 18.74 1.19
CA VAL A 300 -13.26 19.50 -0.04
C VAL A 300 -14.75 19.63 -0.35
N LEU A 301 -15.54 18.57 -0.10
CA LEU A 301 -16.97 18.53 -0.45
C LEU A 301 -17.90 19.12 0.62
N THR A 302 -17.51 19.07 1.87
CA THR A 302 -18.35 19.51 3.01
C THR A 302 -17.74 20.62 3.83
N GLY A 303 -16.43 20.77 3.84
CA GLY A 303 -15.68 21.59 4.79
C GLY A 303 -15.46 20.94 6.15
N ASP A 304 -15.98 19.74 6.39
CA ASP A 304 -15.82 18.97 7.63
C ASP A 304 -14.47 18.23 7.68
N ASN A 305 -14.08 17.79 8.87
CA ASN A 305 -12.87 16.99 9.09
C ASN A 305 -13.14 15.79 10.02
N LYS A 306 -14.36 15.30 10.11
CA LYS A 306 -14.77 14.24 11.05
C LYS A 306 -14.01 12.93 10.80
N ILE A 307 -13.78 12.57 9.54
CA ILE A 307 -12.99 11.39 9.16
C ILE A 307 -11.51 11.61 9.51
N ALA A 308 -10.99 12.83 9.28
CA ALA A 308 -9.61 13.15 9.64
C ALA A 308 -9.38 13.11 11.16
N GLU A 309 -10.33 13.57 11.96
CA GLU A 309 -10.29 13.50 13.42
C GLU A 309 -10.33 12.06 13.97
N ARG A 310 -10.79 11.10 13.15
CA ARG A 310 -10.81 9.66 13.44
C ARG A 310 -9.73 8.89 12.70
N THR A 311 -8.66 9.57 12.28
CA THR A 311 -7.54 8.96 11.57
C THR A 311 -6.23 9.39 12.22
N HIS A 312 -5.46 8.43 12.72
CA HIS A 312 -4.09 8.68 13.14
C HIS A 312 -3.16 8.59 11.92
N ILE A 313 -2.37 9.63 11.70
CA ILE A 313 -1.36 9.64 10.63
C ILE A 313 -0.06 9.14 11.21
N LEU A 314 0.42 8.00 10.71
CA LEU A 314 1.72 7.46 11.07
C LEU A 314 2.73 7.79 9.97
N PRO A 315 3.69 8.69 10.23
CA PRO A 315 4.83 8.92 9.35
C PRO A 315 5.90 7.84 9.53
N GLU A 316 6.72 7.66 8.52
CA GLU A 316 7.91 6.82 8.59
C GLU A 316 9.13 7.55 8.07
N ILE A 317 10.28 7.17 8.59
CA ILE A 317 11.57 7.52 8.02
C ILE A 317 12.10 6.31 7.26
N PHE A 318 12.48 6.54 6.01
CA PHE A 318 13.11 5.55 5.15
C PHE A 318 14.62 5.77 5.17
N HIS A 319 15.33 4.93 5.90
CA HIS A 319 16.78 4.93 5.98
C HIS A 319 17.35 4.04 4.88
N CYS A 320 17.90 4.66 3.84
CA CYS A 320 18.43 3.96 2.69
C CYS A 320 19.94 3.84 2.78
N PHE A 321 20.44 2.62 2.58
CA PHE A 321 21.85 2.28 2.64
C PHE A 321 22.30 1.66 1.33
N VAL A 322 23.43 2.08 0.80
CA VAL A 322 24.11 1.43 -0.33
C VAL A 322 25.11 0.43 0.23
N VAL A 323 24.92 -0.84 -0.08
CA VAL A 323 25.75 -1.97 0.37
C VAL A 323 26.08 -2.87 -0.83
N ARG A 324 27.00 -3.83 -0.65
CA ARG A 324 27.22 -4.89 -1.65
C ARG A 324 26.03 -5.83 -1.70
N LYS A 325 25.55 -6.17 -2.89
CA LYS A 325 24.41 -7.09 -3.07
C LYS A 325 24.64 -8.45 -2.45
N GLN A 326 25.87 -8.98 -2.50
CA GLN A 326 26.24 -10.26 -1.90
C GLN A 326 26.19 -10.27 -0.36
N GLU A 327 26.06 -9.09 0.26
CA GLU A 327 25.95 -8.92 1.72
C GLU A 327 24.51 -8.67 2.17
N VAL A 328 23.52 -8.93 1.30
CA VAL A 328 22.10 -8.79 1.55
C VAL A 328 21.43 -10.16 1.44
N SER A 329 20.47 -10.47 2.32
CA SER A 329 19.72 -11.72 2.24
C SER A 329 18.85 -11.76 0.95
N ASP A 330 18.45 -12.96 0.51
CA ASP A 330 17.73 -13.16 -0.74
C ASP A 330 16.26 -12.64 -0.70
N ALA A 331 15.72 -12.34 0.47
CA ALA A 331 14.37 -11.83 0.62
C ALA A 331 14.19 -10.47 -0.09
N TYR A 332 12.99 -10.20 -0.60
CA TYR A 332 12.63 -8.88 -1.11
C TYR A 332 12.43 -7.88 0.02
N TYR A 333 11.93 -8.36 1.15
CA TYR A 333 11.88 -7.62 2.39
C TYR A 333 11.81 -8.56 3.60
N VAL A 334 12.23 -8.03 4.74
CA VAL A 334 12.11 -8.66 6.06
C VAL A 334 11.20 -7.79 6.91
N VAL A 335 10.10 -8.36 7.43
CA VAL A 335 9.28 -7.69 8.45
C VAL A 335 9.90 -7.93 9.80
N ASN A 336 10.23 -6.89 10.51
CA ASN A 336 10.87 -6.97 11.81
C ASN A 336 9.85 -6.88 12.94
N TYR A 337 9.52 -8.02 13.54
CA TYR A 337 8.58 -8.12 14.66
C TYR A 337 9.25 -7.99 16.04
N GLU A 338 10.56 -7.83 16.10
CA GLU A 338 11.25 -7.68 17.38
C GLU A 338 10.78 -6.40 18.09
N PRO A 339 10.12 -6.51 19.27
CA PRO A 339 9.46 -5.34 19.88
C PRO A 339 10.41 -4.23 20.31
N ASN A 340 11.67 -4.57 20.56
CA ASN A 340 12.68 -3.60 21.02
C ASN A 340 13.39 -2.87 19.87
N HIS A 341 13.22 -3.32 18.63
CA HIS A 341 13.77 -2.67 17.45
C HIS A 341 12.87 -1.52 16.99
N LYS A 342 13.48 -0.46 16.48
CA LYS A 342 12.79 0.70 15.90
C LYS A 342 12.32 0.41 14.46
N SER A 343 13.08 -0.40 13.73
CA SER A 343 12.76 -0.77 12.37
C SER A 343 11.53 -1.66 12.30
N SER A 344 10.59 -1.35 11.40
CA SER A 344 9.39 -2.14 11.12
C SER A 344 9.60 -3.10 9.95
N ARG A 345 10.35 -2.67 8.93
CA ARG A 345 10.61 -3.45 7.73
C ARG A 345 11.95 -3.08 7.11
N ILE A 346 12.61 -4.05 6.53
CA ILE A 346 13.86 -3.91 5.80
C ILE A 346 13.60 -4.37 4.37
N THR A 347 13.62 -3.44 3.42
CA THR A 347 13.31 -3.70 2.00
C THR A 347 14.59 -3.74 1.18
N HIS A 348 14.82 -4.84 0.48
CA HIS A 348 16.01 -5.08 -0.34
C HIS A 348 15.71 -4.74 -1.80
N PHE A 349 15.76 -3.47 -2.17
CA PHE A 349 15.48 -3.04 -3.54
C PHE A 349 16.37 -3.73 -4.57
N CYS A 350 17.62 -4.04 -4.20
CA CYS A 350 18.58 -4.71 -5.09
C CYS A 350 18.18 -6.13 -5.51
N ASN A 351 17.24 -6.79 -4.82
CA ASN A 351 16.84 -8.15 -5.14
C ASN A 351 15.74 -8.22 -6.22
N TYR A 352 15.02 -7.13 -6.44
CA TYR A 352 13.94 -7.09 -7.44
C TYR A 352 13.98 -5.86 -8.36
N MET A 353 14.63 -4.76 -7.96
CA MET A 353 14.87 -3.61 -8.83
C MET A 353 16.11 -3.86 -9.68
N LYS A 354 15.93 -3.92 -10.98
CA LYS A 354 17.04 -4.02 -11.92
C LYS A 354 17.50 -2.60 -12.32
N GLY A 355 18.81 -2.43 -12.41
CA GLY A 355 19.42 -1.15 -12.81
C GLY A 355 20.01 -0.39 -11.64
N GLY A 356 21.24 -0.03 -11.77
CA GLY A 356 22.08 0.79 -10.92
C GLY A 356 23.36 1.09 -11.68
N ALA A 357 24.08 2.14 -11.32
CA ALA A 357 25.35 2.51 -11.97
C ALA A 357 26.43 1.44 -11.73
N ASP A 358 26.39 0.80 -10.55
CA ASP A 358 27.30 -0.28 -10.18
C ASP A 358 26.49 -1.59 -10.02
N PRO A 359 26.80 -2.66 -10.79
CA PRO A 359 26.11 -3.92 -10.71
C PRO A 359 26.30 -4.66 -9.37
N ASP A 360 27.38 -4.39 -8.64
CA ASP A 360 27.74 -5.04 -7.38
C ASP A 360 27.13 -4.34 -6.15
N LEU A 361 26.67 -3.10 -6.31
CA LEU A 361 26.06 -2.32 -5.25
C LEU A 361 24.53 -2.30 -5.39
N GLY A 362 23.86 -2.25 -4.24
CA GLY A 362 22.41 -2.18 -4.16
C GLY A 362 21.91 -1.35 -2.99
N VAL A 363 20.66 -0.94 -3.05
CA VAL A 363 20.02 -0.19 -1.98
C VAL A 363 19.19 -1.12 -1.12
N VAL A 364 19.39 -0.99 0.18
CA VAL A 364 18.51 -1.53 1.23
C VAL A 364 17.85 -0.34 1.93
N CYS A 365 16.54 -0.41 2.14
CA CYS A 365 15.78 0.59 2.85
C CYS A 365 15.21 0.02 4.14
N VAL A 366 15.49 0.67 5.26
CA VAL A 366 14.95 0.31 6.57
C VAL A 366 13.89 1.33 6.94
N GLU A 367 12.68 0.87 7.22
CA GLU A 367 11.52 1.69 7.55
C GLU A 367 11.40 1.79 9.07
N GLU A 368 11.35 3.02 9.59
CA GLU A 368 11.17 3.35 10.99
C GLU A 368 9.88 4.16 11.16
N PRO A 369 8.81 3.58 11.77
CA PRO A 369 7.65 4.34 12.22
C PRO A 369 8.06 5.34 13.29
N VAL A 370 7.59 6.58 13.18
CA VAL A 370 7.95 7.66 14.10
C VAL A 370 6.77 8.58 14.39
N GLU A 371 6.87 9.39 15.44
CA GLU A 371 5.94 10.47 15.70
C GLU A 371 6.30 11.71 14.87
N LEU A 372 5.30 12.39 14.30
CA LEU A 372 5.48 13.55 13.43
C LEU A 372 6.23 14.71 14.11
N ASP A 373 6.03 14.90 15.41
CA ASP A 373 6.64 15.97 16.20
C ASP A 373 7.84 15.48 17.05
N GLY A 374 8.28 14.23 16.82
CA GLY A 374 9.37 13.61 17.58
C GLY A 374 10.76 14.04 17.12
N ASP A 375 11.75 13.84 17.99
CA ASP A 375 13.17 14.15 17.72
C ASP A 375 13.68 13.38 16.49
N ARG A 376 13.23 12.15 16.30
CA ARG A 376 13.60 11.32 15.15
C ARG A 376 13.12 11.92 13.84
N TRP A 377 11.88 12.40 13.79
CA TRP A 377 11.35 13.10 12.62
C TRP A 377 12.12 14.38 12.31
N SER A 378 12.47 15.14 13.34
CA SER A 378 13.21 16.40 13.19
C SER A 378 14.64 16.20 12.71
N ASN A 379 15.32 15.14 13.19
CA ASN A 379 16.69 14.80 12.82
C ASN A 379 16.81 13.31 12.41
N PRO A 380 16.33 12.94 11.20
CA PRO A 380 16.25 11.55 10.78
C PRO A 380 17.60 10.85 10.64
N GLU A 381 18.65 11.60 10.33
CA GLU A 381 19.99 11.01 10.11
C GLU A 381 20.75 10.68 11.41
N ALA A 382 20.30 11.21 12.56
CA ALA A 382 20.95 10.92 13.85
C ALA A 382 20.85 9.44 14.29
N GLY A 383 20.00 8.64 13.65
CA GLY A 383 19.84 7.22 13.96
C GLY A 383 20.38 6.26 12.92
N LEU A 384 21.03 6.71 11.89
CA LEU A 384 21.46 5.86 10.77
C LEU A 384 22.27 4.63 11.22
N ASP A 385 23.27 4.80 12.08
CA ASP A 385 24.12 3.70 12.52
C ASP A 385 23.36 2.70 13.42
N ALA A 386 22.45 3.19 14.26
CA ALA A 386 21.64 2.33 15.12
C ALA A 386 20.66 1.49 14.28
N ILE A 387 19.99 2.11 13.32
CA ILE A 387 19.06 1.42 12.40
C ILE A 387 19.80 0.44 11.47
N PHE A 388 21.01 0.78 11.03
CA PHE A 388 21.84 -0.15 10.27
C PHE A 388 22.27 -1.35 11.12
N SER A 389 22.60 -1.12 12.40
CA SER A 389 22.90 -2.20 13.36
C SER A 389 21.71 -3.13 13.58
N GLU A 390 20.49 -2.60 13.73
CA GLU A 390 19.27 -3.41 13.81
C GLU A 390 19.08 -4.27 12.55
N ALA A 391 19.28 -3.71 11.35
CA ALA A 391 19.17 -4.47 10.11
C ALA A 391 20.19 -5.59 10.00
N ARG A 392 21.38 -5.42 10.57
CA ARG A 392 22.41 -6.47 10.68
C ARG A 392 22.00 -7.54 11.69
N GLU A 393 21.49 -7.14 12.83
CA GLU A 393 21.04 -8.05 13.89
C GLU A 393 19.94 -8.99 13.39
N THR A 394 19.06 -8.51 12.51
CA THR A 394 18.03 -9.36 11.89
C THR A 394 18.60 -10.38 10.89
N GLY A 395 19.86 -10.28 10.49
CA GLY A 395 20.42 -11.09 9.40
C GLY A 395 20.00 -10.66 8.00
N ALA A 396 19.21 -9.59 7.88
CA ALA A 396 18.82 -9.02 6.58
C ALA A 396 20.03 -8.47 5.79
N ILE A 397 21.04 -7.96 6.51
CA ILE A 397 22.31 -7.46 5.98
C ILE A 397 23.45 -8.08 6.75
N THR A 398 24.48 -8.59 6.05
CA THR A 398 25.73 -9.09 6.64
C THR A 398 26.89 -8.09 6.53
N ALA A 399 26.71 -6.99 5.77
CA ALA A 399 27.70 -5.94 5.61
C ALA A 399 28.09 -5.29 6.95
N GLU A 400 29.38 -5.10 7.20
CA GLU A 400 29.88 -4.43 8.41
C GLU A 400 29.72 -2.91 8.36
N SER A 401 29.61 -2.34 7.16
CA SER A 401 29.42 -0.91 6.90
C SER A 401 28.71 -0.66 5.58
N TYR A 402 28.23 0.55 5.40
CA TYR A 402 27.62 1.01 4.16
C TYR A 402 28.52 1.99 3.42
N PHE A 403 28.41 2.05 2.09
CA PHE A 403 29.14 3.02 1.26
C PHE A 403 28.52 4.42 1.33
N LYS A 404 27.20 4.48 1.41
CA LYS A 404 26.42 5.71 1.38
C LYS A 404 25.10 5.49 2.09
N ALA A 405 24.61 6.50 2.81
CA ALA A 405 23.30 6.45 3.43
C ALA A 405 22.56 7.78 3.28
N LYS A 406 21.22 7.71 3.34
CA LYS A 406 20.35 8.86 3.37
C LYS A 406 18.99 8.49 3.95
N SER A 407 18.43 9.42 4.74
CA SER A 407 17.09 9.27 5.30
C SER A 407 16.08 10.14 4.55
N PHE A 408 14.91 9.57 4.27
CA PHE A 408 13.80 10.25 3.62
C PHE A 408 12.58 10.24 4.55
N ARG A 409 11.97 11.40 4.74
CA ARG A 409 10.73 11.52 5.49
C ARG A 409 9.54 11.20 4.59
N VAL A 410 8.69 10.29 5.03
CA VAL A 410 7.41 9.95 4.38
C VAL A 410 6.28 10.30 5.35
N PRO A 411 5.64 11.47 5.20
CA PRO A 411 4.83 12.07 6.26
C PRO A 411 3.47 11.39 6.49
N ALA A 412 3.05 10.49 5.61
CA ALA A 412 1.75 9.83 5.71
C ALA A 412 1.81 8.43 5.09
N THR A 413 2.66 7.57 5.66
CA THR A 413 2.80 6.18 5.19
C THR A 413 1.53 5.40 5.51
N TYR A 414 1.07 5.49 6.75
CA TYR A 414 -0.17 4.84 7.16
C TYR A 414 -1.20 5.87 7.64
N LYS A 415 -2.46 5.57 7.33
CA LYS A 415 -3.65 6.30 7.77
C LYS A 415 -4.45 5.33 8.62
N VAL A 416 -4.09 5.32 9.89
CA VAL A 416 -4.57 4.33 10.85
C VAL A 416 -5.97 4.71 11.33
N PRO A 417 -7.00 3.87 11.08
CA PRO A 417 -8.37 4.18 11.45
C PRO A 417 -8.56 4.06 12.96
N LEU A 418 -9.01 5.13 13.58
CA LEU A 418 -9.40 5.17 14.99
C LEU A 418 -10.84 4.70 15.16
N LYS A 419 -11.18 4.30 16.36
CA LYS A 419 -12.55 3.93 16.77
C LYS A 419 -13.55 5.02 16.39
N GLY A 420 -14.67 4.63 15.78
CA GLY A 420 -15.74 5.54 15.35
C GLY A 420 -15.51 6.15 13.95
N ILE A 421 -14.51 5.69 13.20
CA ILE A 421 -14.28 6.16 11.83
C ILE A 421 -15.37 5.66 10.87
N GLU A 422 -15.94 4.50 11.13
CA GLU A 422 -16.99 3.90 10.33
C GLU A 422 -18.22 4.81 10.28
N GLU A 423 -18.67 5.29 11.43
CA GLU A 423 -19.82 6.20 11.52
C GLU A 423 -19.55 7.54 10.82
N ALA A 424 -18.31 8.04 10.90
CA ALA A 424 -17.95 9.27 10.20
C ALA A 424 -17.96 9.06 8.68
N VAL A 425 -17.45 7.93 8.19
CA VAL A 425 -17.44 7.57 6.77
C VAL A 425 -18.88 7.35 6.26
N GLU A 426 -19.72 6.64 6.99
CA GLU A 426 -21.12 6.40 6.62
C GLU A 426 -21.91 7.70 6.60
N GLY A 427 -21.76 8.57 7.60
CA GLY A 427 -22.40 9.88 7.65
C GLY A 427 -22.00 10.78 6.47
N PHE A 428 -20.71 10.77 6.10
CA PHE A 428 -20.23 11.48 4.92
C PHE A 428 -20.85 10.91 3.65
N ARG A 429 -20.84 9.58 3.46
CA ARG A 429 -21.41 8.93 2.28
C ARG A 429 -22.91 9.19 2.16
N ALA A 430 -23.68 9.13 3.24
CA ALA A 430 -25.10 9.46 3.24
C ALA A 430 -25.35 10.91 2.79
N THR A 431 -24.60 11.87 3.33
CA THR A 431 -24.67 13.28 2.91
C THR A 431 -24.35 13.46 1.43
N MET A 432 -23.35 12.73 0.93
CA MET A 432 -22.98 12.81 -0.49
C MET A 432 -24.03 12.17 -1.40
N ALA A 433 -24.64 11.05 -0.96
CA ALA A 433 -25.73 10.41 -1.71
C ALA A 433 -26.97 11.33 -1.84
N GLU A 434 -27.29 12.10 -0.80
CA GLU A 434 -28.35 13.11 -0.86
C GLU A 434 -28.04 14.25 -1.85
N ARG A 435 -26.78 14.72 -1.88
CA ARG A 435 -26.39 15.87 -2.71
C ARG A 435 -26.18 15.51 -4.19
N PHE A 436 -25.49 14.40 -4.44
CA PHE A 436 -25.04 14.03 -5.78
C PHE A 436 -25.79 12.85 -6.40
N GLY A 437 -26.55 12.07 -5.58
CA GLY A 437 -27.21 10.86 -6.04
C GLY A 437 -26.21 9.87 -6.65
N THR A 438 -26.55 9.36 -7.84
CA THR A 438 -25.71 8.40 -8.59
C THR A 438 -24.57 9.07 -9.38
N HIS A 439 -24.46 10.40 -9.32
CA HIS A 439 -23.43 11.15 -10.08
C HIS A 439 -22.09 11.23 -9.37
N LEU A 440 -21.98 10.68 -8.17
CA LEU A 440 -20.74 10.66 -7.39
C LEU A 440 -20.36 9.23 -7.02
N VAL A 441 -19.10 8.90 -7.27
CA VAL A 441 -18.47 7.64 -6.81
C VAL A 441 -17.36 7.98 -5.83
N ILE A 442 -17.51 7.51 -4.59
CA ILE A 442 -16.48 7.56 -3.55
C ILE A 442 -16.06 6.12 -3.26
N PRO A 443 -14.84 5.71 -3.67
CA PRO A 443 -14.33 4.36 -3.44
C PRO A 443 -14.20 3.99 -1.97
N ASP A 444 -13.93 2.69 -1.69
CA ASP A 444 -13.69 2.19 -0.34
C ASP A 444 -12.53 2.96 0.32
N ALA A 445 -12.79 3.41 1.54
CA ALA A 445 -11.85 4.17 2.35
C ALA A 445 -10.65 3.33 2.83
N PHE A 446 -10.84 2.02 2.96
CA PHE A 446 -9.91 1.11 3.65
C PHE A 446 -9.23 0.11 2.71
N GLY A 447 -9.50 0.15 1.41
CA GLY A 447 -8.87 -0.73 0.41
C GLY A 447 -7.47 -0.24 0.05
N LEU A 448 -6.41 -0.90 0.55
CA LEU A 448 -5.03 -0.45 0.38
C LEU A 448 -4.28 -1.13 -0.75
N THR A 449 -4.66 -2.36 -1.12
CA THR A 449 -3.92 -3.13 -2.13
C THR A 449 -4.38 -2.79 -3.54
N ARG A 450 -3.49 -2.98 -4.53
CA ARG A 450 -3.83 -2.82 -5.95
C ARG A 450 -4.87 -3.82 -6.42
N LYS A 451 -4.79 -5.06 -5.89
CA LYS A 451 -5.80 -6.09 -6.13
C LYS A 451 -7.18 -5.66 -5.62
N ALA A 452 -7.25 -5.11 -4.40
CA ALA A 452 -8.51 -4.59 -3.84
C ALA A 452 -9.07 -3.45 -4.70
N ALA A 453 -8.22 -2.54 -5.18
CA ALA A 453 -8.64 -1.46 -6.07
C ALA A 453 -9.23 -1.98 -7.40
N ILE A 454 -8.61 -2.98 -8.02
CA ILE A 454 -9.12 -3.61 -9.24
C ILE A 454 -10.45 -4.31 -9.00
N ASN A 455 -10.56 -5.07 -7.91
CA ASN A 455 -11.80 -5.77 -7.57
C ASN A 455 -12.96 -4.80 -7.32
N GLU A 456 -12.69 -3.70 -6.64
CA GLU A 456 -13.68 -2.64 -6.42
C GLU A 456 -14.13 -2.00 -7.75
N LEU A 457 -13.20 -1.67 -8.64
CA LEU A 457 -13.54 -1.09 -9.94
C LEU A 457 -14.33 -2.05 -10.84
N ARG A 458 -14.08 -3.36 -10.72
CA ARG A 458 -14.92 -4.39 -11.36
C ARG A 458 -16.33 -4.43 -10.74
N ALA A 459 -16.44 -4.41 -9.41
CA ALA A 459 -17.73 -4.37 -8.72
C ALA A 459 -18.56 -3.15 -9.08
N LEU A 460 -17.90 -2.02 -9.36
CA LEU A 460 -18.53 -0.79 -9.86
C LEU A 460 -18.78 -0.80 -11.37
N SER A 461 -18.52 -1.91 -12.08
CA SER A 461 -18.63 -2.02 -13.54
C SER A 461 -17.82 -1.01 -14.33
N ILE A 462 -16.74 -0.52 -13.76
CA ILE A 462 -15.79 0.40 -14.42
C ILE A 462 -14.78 -0.40 -15.26
N LEU A 463 -14.42 -1.58 -14.77
CA LEU A 463 -13.60 -2.56 -15.50
C LEU A 463 -14.47 -3.74 -15.92
N THR A 464 -14.47 -4.04 -17.19
CA THR A 464 -15.18 -5.20 -17.78
C THR A 464 -14.23 -6.37 -17.96
#